data_5794e440e049ed7e4c00f9f085d6a685
#
_entry.id   5794e440e049ed7e4c00f9f085d6a685
#
_cell.length_a   1.000
_cell.length_b   1.000
_cell.length_c   1.000
_cell.angle_alpha   90.00
_cell.angle_beta   90.00
_cell.angle_gamma   90.00
#
_symmetry.space_group_name_H-M   'P 1'
#
loop_
_entity.id
_entity.type
_entity.pdbx_description
1 polymer ?
#
loop_
_entity_poly.entity_id
_entity_poly.type
_entity_poly.pdbx_seq_one_letter_code
_entity_poly.pdbx_strand_id
1 'polypeptide(L)'
;MTSQSPSSSNTSVPSSMSKKHYDIDVRTEQIQDMVYPQAIPPIVQKSLGSRIKRKFTTREGWIGDYDYRALCMPRLPFVTKKANSSPFYGPNEDIPVFLAIIMGIQHFLAVIGGIITPTLLISGTGSNALNLDEQTRQYMISASLFVSGLMSIVQIIRLRIPKTRYFIGAGLLQITGVSFANLPASQAMVQNMYKSGVCPTEVAADGTVTYLPCPDAFGSILGTQMICAFLTIAISFLPPRIIRRLFPKIVTGIVLLVIGSSLLTTGMENWAGGTGPCMSRPTTGDYMLCPSNDAPNAQPWGGPVNFALGASVFFTTLVIELVGSVFLKNVSVVIGLLVGCVIAAGIGMFDGSSIAIAPAATFLWVKTFKLSVYGPGIIPFLFVYLDMSIECLGDLTAACDVSGIPIEGPSFEERAQGGLLADGLSGILSGLATSLGVVTFSQNNGVIAVTRCASRVAGMFTAALLILFGIFSKISAALLAIPSPLIGGMSVFLFASVATSGIRILSYLEWTRRDRVIIAASLAIALGVAVVPDWFTYVMPTVENTALQGFYDAISTVCGTGYIMAGILSIVLNLILPYEAKPDHQDDAAAPQLGGAGRVYRDEEAGQVIEVRN
;
A
#
# COMPACT_ATOMS: atom_id res chain seq x y z
N MET A 1 -49.14 -42.42 -48.05
CA MET A 1 -48.95 -42.24 -49.52
C MET A 1 -47.53 -41.75 -49.67
N THR A 2 -46.65 -42.70 -49.95
CA THR A 2 -45.89 -42.90 -51.21
C THR A 2 -44.92 -41.75 -51.47
N SER A 3 -43.62 -41.98 -51.23
CA SER A 3 -42.55 -42.54 -52.12
C SER A 3 -41.94 -41.43 -53.01
N GLN A 4 -40.70 -41.16 -53.04
CA GLN A 4 -39.60 -41.87 -53.75
C GLN A 4 -38.40 -40.91 -53.90
N SER A 5 -37.22 -41.45 -53.72
CA SER A 5 -35.96 -40.84 -54.17
C SER A 5 -35.77 -41.05 -55.68
N PRO A 6 -34.87 -40.30 -56.33
CA PRO A 6 -33.83 -40.95 -57.16
C PRO A 6 -32.45 -40.28 -57.03
N SER A 7 -31.42 -41.03 -56.85
CA SER A 7 -30.43 -41.60 -57.80
C SER A 7 -29.35 -40.63 -58.33
N SER A 8 -28.17 -40.91 -57.88
CA SER A 8 -26.80 -40.82 -58.43
C SER A 8 -26.58 -40.28 -59.86
N SER A 9 -25.59 -39.40 -60.00
CA SER A 9 -24.73 -39.37 -61.22
C SER A 9 -23.28 -39.10 -60.82
N ASN A 10 -22.44 -40.07 -61.15
CA ASN A 10 -20.99 -40.02 -61.13
C ASN A 10 -20.45 -38.98 -62.11
N THR A 11 -19.47 -38.21 -61.70
CA THR A 11 -18.45 -37.62 -62.57
C THR A 11 -17.09 -37.75 -61.95
N SER A 12 -16.23 -38.45 -62.71
CA SER A 12 -14.84 -38.78 -62.48
C SER A 12 -13.94 -37.54 -62.42
N VAL A 13 -13.04 -37.47 -61.41
CA VAL A 13 -11.91 -36.52 -61.31
C VAL A 13 -10.60 -37.31 -61.44
N PRO A 14 -9.61 -36.83 -62.23
CA PRO A 14 -8.37 -37.56 -62.47
C PRO A 14 -7.39 -37.47 -61.33
N SER A 15 -6.75 -38.60 -61.05
CA SER A 15 -5.63 -38.77 -60.13
C SER A 15 -4.37 -38.08 -60.64
N SER A 16 -3.78 -37.21 -59.87
CA SER A 16 -2.32 -37.08 -59.68
C SER A 16 -1.99 -35.85 -58.83
N MET A 17 -1.80 -36.03 -57.55
CA MET A 17 -0.87 -35.19 -56.73
C MET A 17 -0.36 -36.03 -55.56
N SER A 18 0.93 -36.22 -55.58
CA SER A 18 1.78 -36.94 -54.65
C SER A 18 1.57 -36.47 -53.22
N LYS A 19 1.16 -37.36 -52.32
CA LYS A 19 1.20 -37.17 -50.88
C LYS A 19 2.66 -37.20 -50.41
N LYS A 20 3.25 -36.05 -50.08
CA LYS A 20 4.40 -35.99 -49.17
C LYS A 20 3.87 -36.21 -47.74
N HIS A 21 4.09 -37.39 -47.22
CA HIS A 21 4.06 -37.63 -45.79
C HIS A 21 5.22 -36.82 -45.17
N TYR A 22 4.88 -35.84 -44.36
CA TYR A 22 5.81 -35.26 -43.38
C TYR A 22 5.65 -36.09 -42.11
N ASP A 23 6.73 -36.75 -41.72
CA ASP A 23 6.85 -37.45 -40.45
C ASP A 23 6.76 -36.39 -39.29
N ILE A 24 5.67 -36.48 -38.53
CA ILE A 24 5.40 -35.63 -37.35
C ILE A 24 5.90 -36.31 -36.06
N ASP A 25 6.70 -37.36 -36.14
CA ASP A 25 7.09 -38.14 -34.95
C ASP A 25 8.31 -37.62 -34.17
N VAL A 26 9.00 -36.57 -34.63
CA VAL A 26 10.21 -36.07 -33.94
C VAL A 26 9.92 -34.89 -33.02
N ARG A 27 8.71 -34.28 -33.04
CA ARG A 27 8.40 -33.11 -32.22
C ARG A 27 7.63 -33.39 -30.94
N THR A 28 7.05 -34.57 -30.79
CA THR A 28 6.25 -34.89 -29.60
C THR A 28 7.12 -35.15 -28.36
N GLU A 29 8.31 -35.72 -28.52
CA GLU A 29 9.25 -35.93 -27.43
C GLU A 29 9.87 -34.61 -26.91
N GLN A 30 10.17 -33.65 -27.81
CA GLN A 30 10.72 -32.36 -27.42
C GLN A 30 9.70 -31.42 -26.73
N ILE A 31 8.40 -31.57 -27.01
CA ILE A 31 7.34 -30.81 -26.35
C ILE A 31 7.05 -31.42 -24.97
N GLN A 32 7.19 -32.72 -24.81
CA GLN A 32 7.00 -33.39 -23.53
C GLN A 32 8.11 -33.05 -22.51
N ASP A 33 9.33 -32.82 -22.94
CA ASP A 33 10.45 -32.37 -22.12
C ASP A 33 10.38 -30.86 -21.75
N MET A 34 9.63 -30.04 -22.48
CA MET A 34 9.40 -28.63 -22.16
C MET A 34 8.22 -28.41 -21.21
N VAL A 35 7.25 -29.33 -21.14
CA VAL A 35 6.02 -29.17 -20.32
C VAL A 35 6.14 -29.81 -18.93
N TYR A 36 7.04 -30.77 -18.77
CA TYR A 36 7.34 -31.36 -17.46
C TYR A 36 8.84 -31.24 -17.19
N PRO A 37 9.27 -30.32 -16.35
CA PRO A 37 10.65 -30.36 -15.87
C PRO A 37 10.87 -31.73 -15.22
N GLN A 38 11.87 -32.46 -15.71
CA GLN A 38 12.28 -33.77 -15.21
C GLN A 38 12.27 -33.76 -13.69
N ALA A 39 11.69 -34.78 -13.09
CA ALA A 39 11.62 -34.95 -11.65
C ALA A 39 13.01 -34.69 -11.04
N ILE A 40 13.10 -33.59 -10.29
CA ILE A 40 14.31 -33.22 -9.54
C ILE A 40 14.69 -34.46 -8.71
N PRO A 41 15.93 -34.98 -8.86
CA PRO A 41 16.35 -36.14 -8.10
C PRO A 41 16.10 -35.88 -6.61
N PRO A 42 15.69 -36.89 -5.82
CA PRO A 42 15.32 -36.71 -4.43
C PRO A 42 16.49 -36.03 -3.71
N ILE A 43 16.26 -34.79 -3.27
CA ILE A 43 17.24 -34.02 -2.49
C ILE A 43 17.49 -34.83 -1.23
N VAL A 44 18.65 -35.45 -1.13
CA VAL A 44 19.13 -36.06 0.10
C VAL A 44 19.07 -34.97 1.17
N GLN A 45 18.11 -35.06 2.08
CA GLN A 45 17.92 -34.09 3.15
C GLN A 45 19.17 -34.13 4.05
N LYS A 46 20.15 -33.28 3.72
CA LYS A 46 21.30 -33.07 4.61
C LYS A 46 20.78 -32.49 5.91
N SER A 47 21.33 -32.94 7.04
CA SER A 47 20.92 -32.46 8.36
C SER A 47 20.94 -30.92 8.42
N LEU A 48 20.04 -30.32 9.17
CA LEU A 48 19.91 -28.86 9.33
C LEU A 48 21.27 -28.20 9.66
N GLY A 49 22.05 -28.85 10.54
CA GLY A 49 23.39 -28.36 10.91
C GLY A 49 24.39 -28.34 9.75
N SER A 50 24.35 -29.32 8.83
CA SER A 50 25.23 -29.34 7.66
C SER A 50 24.82 -28.28 6.62
N ARG A 51 23.53 -27.96 6.51
CA ARG A 51 23.00 -26.87 5.66
C ARG A 51 23.46 -25.51 6.19
N ILE A 52 23.31 -25.26 7.48
CA ILE A 52 23.75 -24.03 8.15
C ILE A 52 25.26 -23.86 8.00
N LYS A 53 26.05 -24.91 8.32
CA LYS A 53 27.51 -24.86 8.19
C LYS A 53 27.94 -24.51 6.75
N ARG A 54 27.34 -25.13 5.72
CA ARG A 54 27.63 -24.82 4.31
C ARG A 54 27.29 -23.36 3.96
N LYS A 55 26.16 -22.84 4.44
CA LYS A 55 25.77 -21.44 4.23
C LYS A 55 26.84 -20.44 4.71
N PHE A 56 27.44 -20.69 5.86
CA PHE A 56 28.40 -19.77 6.46
C PHE A 56 29.85 -20.06 6.11
N THR A 57 30.18 -21.20 5.51
CA THR A 57 31.58 -21.59 5.21
C THR A 57 31.93 -21.58 3.72
N THR A 58 30.97 -21.52 2.81
CA THR A 58 31.21 -21.55 1.36
C THR A 58 30.91 -20.22 0.69
N ARG A 59 31.66 -19.90 -0.38
CA ARG A 59 31.42 -18.71 -1.21
C ARG A 59 29.99 -18.71 -1.82
N GLU A 60 29.54 -19.89 -2.26
CA GLU A 60 28.16 -20.05 -2.78
C GLU A 60 27.10 -19.75 -1.71
N GLY A 61 27.33 -20.16 -0.44
CA GLY A 61 26.45 -19.85 0.68
C GLY A 61 26.43 -18.37 1.05
N TRP A 62 27.53 -17.64 0.84
CA TRP A 62 27.63 -16.21 1.15
C TRP A 62 27.14 -15.32 0.00
N ILE A 63 27.66 -15.49 -1.23
CA ILE A 63 27.46 -14.56 -2.35
C ILE A 63 26.52 -15.16 -3.39
N GLY A 64 26.62 -16.48 -3.70
CA GLY A 64 25.85 -17.13 -4.76
C GLY A 64 26.13 -16.57 -6.16
N ASP A 65 25.20 -16.82 -7.08
CA ASP A 65 25.30 -16.43 -8.51
C ASP A 65 24.43 -15.21 -8.87
N TYR A 66 24.00 -14.42 -7.88
CA TYR A 66 23.16 -13.25 -8.11
C TYR A 66 23.95 -12.09 -8.74
N ASP A 67 23.37 -11.39 -9.72
CA ASP A 67 23.99 -10.25 -10.39
C ASP A 67 23.81 -8.94 -9.59
N TYR A 68 24.68 -8.73 -8.61
CA TYR A 68 24.69 -7.51 -7.79
C TYR A 68 25.04 -6.24 -8.58
N ARG A 69 25.73 -6.37 -9.74
CA ARG A 69 26.02 -5.22 -10.59
C ARG A 69 24.76 -4.69 -11.26
N ALA A 70 23.92 -5.58 -11.78
CA ALA A 70 22.64 -5.18 -12.37
C ALA A 70 21.72 -4.50 -11.35
N LEU A 71 21.80 -4.89 -10.06
CA LEU A 71 21.07 -4.27 -8.96
C LEU A 71 21.51 -2.83 -8.70
N CYS A 72 22.84 -2.57 -8.69
CA CYS A 72 23.41 -1.29 -8.26
C CYS A 72 23.67 -0.29 -9.39
N MET A 73 23.74 -0.74 -10.66
CA MET A 73 24.07 0.16 -11.77
C MET A 73 22.87 1.07 -12.15
N PRO A 74 23.08 2.42 -12.24
CA PRO A 74 22.02 3.34 -12.65
C PRO A 74 21.56 3.08 -14.09
N ARG A 75 20.30 3.35 -14.38
CA ARG A 75 19.72 3.24 -15.73
C ARG A 75 19.73 4.61 -16.40
N LEU A 76 20.74 4.88 -17.19
CA LEU A 76 20.80 6.09 -17.98
C LEU A 76 19.88 5.95 -19.21
N PRO A 77 19.08 7.01 -19.55
CA PRO A 77 18.06 6.95 -20.59
C PRO A 77 18.58 6.65 -22.00
N PHE A 78 19.91 6.80 -22.23
CA PHE A 78 20.55 6.60 -23.55
C PHE A 78 21.41 5.34 -23.62
N VAL A 79 21.43 4.50 -22.57
CA VAL A 79 22.25 3.29 -22.54
C VAL A 79 21.35 2.06 -22.52
N THR A 80 21.33 1.32 -23.64
CA THR A 80 20.65 0.02 -23.73
C THR A 80 21.37 -0.99 -22.84
N LYS A 81 20.69 -1.55 -21.84
CA LYS A 81 21.22 -2.59 -20.96
C LYS A 81 20.81 -3.97 -21.43
N LYS A 82 21.74 -4.92 -21.25
CA LYS A 82 21.41 -6.36 -21.27
C LYS A 82 20.37 -6.67 -20.19
N ALA A 83 19.44 -7.57 -20.51
CA ALA A 83 18.47 -8.07 -19.54
C ALA A 83 19.17 -8.62 -18.30
N ASN A 84 18.55 -8.46 -17.13
CA ASN A 84 19.05 -9.02 -15.88
C ASN A 84 19.07 -10.55 -15.97
N SER A 85 20.24 -11.14 -15.84
CA SER A 85 20.46 -12.59 -15.88
C SER A 85 20.37 -13.26 -14.51
N SER A 86 20.00 -12.52 -13.45
CA SER A 86 19.90 -13.06 -12.10
C SER A 86 18.89 -14.21 -12.03
N PRO A 87 19.21 -15.31 -11.34
CA PRO A 87 18.27 -16.40 -11.12
C PRO A 87 17.05 -15.89 -10.32
N PHE A 88 15.89 -16.53 -10.52
CA PHE A 88 14.73 -16.27 -9.70
C PHE A 88 14.81 -17.11 -8.43
N TYR A 89 14.61 -16.47 -7.27
CA TYR A 89 14.55 -17.14 -5.97
C TYR A 89 13.11 -17.17 -5.47
N GLY A 90 12.52 -18.35 -5.42
CA GLY A 90 11.16 -18.60 -4.93
C GLY A 90 11.01 -18.43 -3.40
N PRO A 91 9.77 -18.44 -2.90
CA PRO A 91 9.48 -18.17 -1.48
C PRO A 91 10.14 -19.13 -0.48
N ASN A 92 10.35 -20.39 -0.88
CA ASN A 92 10.91 -21.45 -0.03
C ASN A 92 12.36 -21.78 -0.37
N GLU A 93 12.96 -21.10 -1.32
CA GLU A 93 14.33 -21.37 -1.74
C GLU A 93 15.35 -20.78 -0.77
N ASP A 94 16.43 -21.52 -0.59
CA ASP A 94 17.57 -21.07 0.21
C ASP A 94 18.37 -20.04 -0.58
N ILE A 95 18.44 -18.81 -0.05
CA ILE A 95 19.22 -17.72 -0.66
C ILE A 95 20.57 -17.52 0.03
N PRO A 96 21.57 -16.98 -0.69
CA PRO A 96 22.86 -16.58 -0.11
C PRO A 96 22.68 -15.57 1.03
N VAL A 97 23.53 -15.64 2.05
CA VAL A 97 23.42 -14.78 3.24
C VAL A 97 23.51 -13.30 2.87
N PHE A 98 24.46 -12.93 2.02
CA PHE A 98 24.65 -11.55 1.59
C PHE A 98 23.43 -11.03 0.79
N LEU A 99 22.85 -11.88 -0.07
CA LEU A 99 21.62 -11.55 -0.78
C LEU A 99 20.46 -11.34 0.20
N ALA A 100 20.31 -12.21 1.21
CA ALA A 100 19.26 -12.08 2.23
C ALA A 100 19.35 -10.74 2.98
N ILE A 101 20.57 -10.33 3.35
CA ILE A 101 20.83 -9.05 4.03
C ILE A 101 20.50 -7.87 3.11
N ILE A 102 21.02 -7.86 1.88
CA ILE A 102 20.78 -6.76 0.93
C ILE A 102 19.30 -6.63 0.61
N MET A 103 18.61 -7.74 0.32
CA MET A 103 17.17 -7.73 0.05
C MET A 103 16.39 -7.31 1.29
N GLY A 104 16.77 -7.78 2.48
CA GLY A 104 16.15 -7.36 3.73
C GLY A 104 16.27 -5.84 3.97
N ILE A 105 17.43 -5.27 3.75
CA ILE A 105 17.66 -3.82 3.82
C ILE A 105 16.82 -3.09 2.75
N GLN A 106 16.77 -3.62 1.54
CA GLN A 106 16.04 -3.00 0.45
C GLN A 106 14.53 -2.96 0.72
N HIS A 107 13.93 -4.06 1.18
CA HIS A 107 12.53 -4.10 1.59
C HIS A 107 12.26 -3.19 2.79
N PHE A 108 13.17 -3.15 3.77
CA PHE A 108 13.07 -2.24 4.91
C PHE A 108 13.04 -0.77 4.48
N LEU A 109 13.99 -0.35 3.64
CA LEU A 109 14.06 1.03 3.15
C LEU A 109 12.88 1.40 2.24
N ALA A 110 12.30 0.44 1.51
CA ALA A 110 11.13 0.67 0.67
C ALA A 110 9.86 0.98 1.49
N VAL A 111 9.74 0.44 2.72
CA VAL A 111 8.51 0.55 3.52
C VAL A 111 8.60 1.53 4.68
N ILE A 112 9.81 1.89 5.15
CA ILE A 112 9.99 2.69 6.37
C ILE A 112 9.24 4.03 6.30
N GLY A 113 9.28 4.72 5.16
CA GLY A 113 8.55 5.97 4.95
C GLY A 113 7.05 5.80 5.12
N GLY A 114 6.48 4.73 4.55
CA GLY A 114 5.07 4.41 4.67
C GLY A 114 4.64 4.06 6.10
N ILE A 115 5.50 3.40 6.88
CA ILE A 115 5.21 3.02 8.28
C ILE A 115 5.17 4.24 9.19
N ILE A 116 6.15 5.17 9.05
CA ILE A 116 6.29 6.30 9.96
C ILE A 116 5.33 7.45 9.64
N THR A 117 4.99 7.66 8.38
CA THR A 117 4.19 8.82 7.93
C THR A 117 2.83 8.93 8.63
N PRO A 118 1.96 7.91 8.67
CA PRO A 118 0.66 8.01 9.34
C PRO A 118 0.81 8.33 10.83
N THR A 119 1.79 7.73 11.49
CA THR A 119 2.07 7.96 12.91
C THR A 119 2.58 9.38 13.19
N LEU A 120 3.46 9.92 12.34
CA LEU A 120 3.93 11.30 12.45
C LEU A 120 2.78 12.30 12.28
N LEU A 121 1.91 12.06 11.30
CA LEU A 121 0.82 12.98 10.99
C LEU A 121 -0.26 12.97 12.07
N ILE A 122 -0.70 11.80 12.53
CA ILE A 122 -1.74 11.73 13.57
C ILE A 122 -1.24 12.22 14.94
N SER A 123 0.03 12.00 15.30
CA SER A 123 0.61 12.46 16.55
C SER A 123 1.03 13.93 16.52
N GLY A 124 1.02 14.55 15.36
CA GLY A 124 1.43 15.93 15.13
C GLY A 124 0.52 16.97 15.76
N THR A 125 0.59 18.20 15.24
CA THR A 125 -0.18 19.35 15.74
C THR A 125 -1.29 19.73 14.75
N GLY A 126 -2.40 20.26 15.26
CA GLY A 126 -3.52 20.74 14.44
C GLY A 126 -4.88 20.25 14.92
N SER A 127 -5.94 20.68 14.23
CA SER A 127 -7.34 20.33 14.54
C SER A 127 -7.68 18.86 14.29
N ASN A 128 -6.91 18.18 13.45
CA ASN A 128 -7.08 16.79 13.05
C ASN A 128 -5.95 15.87 13.53
N ALA A 129 -5.15 16.34 14.50
CA ALA A 129 -4.03 15.63 15.09
C ALA A 129 -4.11 15.63 16.62
N LEU A 130 -3.37 14.76 17.27
CA LEU A 130 -3.46 14.51 18.71
C LEU A 130 -2.74 15.56 19.57
N ASN A 131 -1.91 16.42 18.97
CA ASN A 131 -1.12 17.47 19.63
C ASN A 131 -0.25 16.94 20.80
N LEU A 132 0.38 15.77 20.62
CA LEU A 132 1.11 15.08 21.69
C LEU A 132 2.51 15.66 21.89
N ASP A 133 3.04 15.47 23.11
CA ASP A 133 4.42 15.78 23.46
C ASP A 133 5.43 14.94 22.67
N GLU A 134 6.64 15.47 22.46
CA GLU A 134 7.68 14.83 21.65
C GLU A 134 8.05 13.42 22.11
N GLN A 135 8.11 13.18 23.42
CA GLN A 135 8.43 11.85 23.96
C GLN A 135 7.35 10.82 23.61
N THR A 136 6.07 11.21 23.67
CA THR A 136 4.95 10.34 23.29
C THR A 136 4.93 10.09 21.79
N ARG A 137 5.15 11.13 20.97
CA ARG A 137 5.26 11.01 19.51
C ARG A 137 6.41 10.07 19.09
N GLN A 138 7.59 10.22 19.71
CA GLN A 138 8.73 9.34 19.51
C GLN A 138 8.41 7.90 19.87
N TYR A 139 7.76 7.67 21.01
CA TYR A 139 7.33 6.34 21.42
C TYR A 139 6.37 5.71 20.41
N MET A 140 5.39 6.47 19.90
CA MET A 140 4.44 5.98 18.90
C MET A 140 5.13 5.55 17.60
N ILE A 141 6.16 6.28 17.15
CA ILE A 141 6.97 5.88 15.97
C ILE A 141 7.71 4.59 16.25
N SER A 142 8.35 4.46 17.42
CA SER A 142 9.04 3.25 17.86
C SER A 142 8.08 2.05 17.90
N ALA A 143 6.89 2.22 18.48
CA ALA A 143 5.87 1.18 18.57
C ALA A 143 5.39 0.75 17.17
N SER A 144 5.16 1.70 16.26
CA SER A 144 4.73 1.40 14.89
C SER A 144 5.76 0.58 14.12
N LEU A 145 7.04 0.90 14.22
CA LEU A 145 8.12 0.13 13.61
C LEU A 145 8.22 -1.28 14.20
N PHE A 146 8.18 -1.38 15.53
CA PHE A 146 8.26 -2.66 16.23
C PHE A 146 7.09 -3.57 15.87
N VAL A 147 5.87 -3.04 15.91
CA VAL A 147 4.63 -3.79 15.60
C VAL A 147 4.61 -4.21 14.14
N SER A 148 5.00 -3.33 13.22
CA SER A 148 5.12 -3.66 11.79
C SER A 148 6.07 -4.83 11.57
N GLY A 149 7.23 -4.84 12.26
CA GLY A 149 8.16 -5.96 12.18
C GLY A 149 7.57 -7.26 12.75
N LEU A 150 6.92 -7.21 13.90
CA LEU A 150 6.30 -8.38 14.52
C LEU A 150 5.17 -8.96 13.67
N MET A 151 4.28 -8.12 13.16
CA MET A 151 3.16 -8.55 12.32
C MET A 151 3.64 -9.05 10.94
N SER A 152 4.73 -8.49 10.41
CA SER A 152 5.39 -9.03 9.21
C SER A 152 5.86 -10.47 9.40
N ILE A 153 6.40 -10.80 10.57
CA ILE A 153 6.76 -12.20 10.90
C ILE A 153 5.52 -13.09 10.83
N VAL A 154 4.41 -12.65 11.45
CA VAL A 154 3.15 -13.42 11.42
C VAL A 154 2.65 -13.64 10.00
N GLN A 155 2.76 -12.64 9.13
CA GLN A 155 2.31 -12.71 7.74
C GLN A 155 3.21 -13.61 6.87
N ILE A 156 4.54 -13.57 7.10
CA ILE A 156 5.52 -14.37 6.36
C ILE A 156 5.46 -15.85 6.77
N ILE A 157 5.20 -16.14 8.05
CA ILE A 157 5.09 -17.50 8.57
C ILE A 157 3.69 -18.03 8.28
N ARG A 158 3.61 -19.19 7.62
CA ARG A 158 2.33 -19.87 7.39
C ARG A 158 2.13 -20.92 8.46
N LEU A 159 1.36 -20.58 9.50
CA LEU A 159 1.06 -21.48 10.60
C LEU A 159 -0.29 -22.16 10.39
N ARG A 160 -0.33 -23.49 10.37
CA ARG A 160 -1.59 -24.23 10.33
C ARG A 160 -2.23 -24.26 11.73
N ILE A 161 -3.50 -23.87 11.82
CA ILE A 161 -4.26 -23.97 13.06
C ILE A 161 -4.56 -25.47 13.32
N PRO A 162 -4.12 -26.03 14.47
CA PRO A 162 -4.29 -27.45 14.77
C PRO A 162 -5.75 -27.89 14.65
N LYS A 163 -5.98 -29.08 14.08
CA LYS A 163 -7.31 -29.70 13.88
C LYS A 163 -8.27 -28.93 12.95
N THR A 164 -7.77 -27.93 12.20
CA THR A 164 -8.56 -27.17 11.23
C THR A 164 -7.91 -27.19 9.85
N ARG A 165 -8.63 -26.67 8.84
CA ARG A 165 -8.11 -26.41 7.49
C ARG A 165 -7.53 -25.00 7.33
N TYR A 166 -7.58 -24.18 8.37
CA TYR A 166 -7.23 -22.75 8.31
C TYR A 166 -5.76 -22.51 8.68
N PHE A 167 -5.24 -21.40 8.15
CA PHE A 167 -3.88 -20.95 8.37
C PHE A 167 -3.88 -19.52 8.95
N ILE A 168 -2.80 -19.16 9.62
CA ILE A 168 -2.44 -17.79 10.00
C ILE A 168 -1.19 -17.43 9.19
N GLY A 169 -1.24 -16.31 8.46
CA GLY A 169 -0.19 -15.87 7.57
C GLY A 169 -0.26 -16.47 6.17
N ALA A 170 0.15 -15.69 5.18
CA ALA A 170 0.13 -16.06 3.76
C ALA A 170 1.27 -17.00 3.37
N GLY A 171 2.38 -16.99 4.10
CA GLY A 171 3.59 -17.75 3.77
C GLY A 171 4.30 -17.21 2.53
N LEU A 172 4.23 -15.91 2.31
CA LEU A 172 4.88 -15.14 1.25
C LEU A 172 5.77 -14.07 1.85
N LEU A 173 6.68 -13.51 1.07
CA LEU A 173 7.41 -12.31 1.46
C LEU A 173 6.43 -11.13 1.40
N GLN A 174 5.79 -10.85 2.54
CA GLN A 174 4.85 -9.75 2.72
C GLN A 174 5.27 -8.98 3.97
N ILE A 175 5.52 -7.69 3.82
CA ILE A 175 5.81 -6.81 4.95
C ILE A 175 4.57 -6.01 5.27
N THR A 176 4.25 -5.89 6.55
CA THR A 176 3.13 -5.10 7.02
C THR A 176 3.60 -3.75 7.53
N GLY A 177 2.77 -2.74 7.36
CA GLY A 177 3.01 -1.41 7.87
C GLY A 177 1.71 -0.72 8.24
N VAL A 178 1.79 0.46 8.85
CA VAL A 178 0.63 1.23 9.25
C VAL A 178 -0.20 1.61 8.02
N SER A 179 -1.47 1.19 7.99
CA SER A 179 -2.35 1.44 6.85
C SER A 179 -2.63 2.93 6.66
N PHE A 180 -2.48 3.41 5.44
CA PHE A 180 -2.86 4.78 5.07
C PHE A 180 -4.37 5.02 5.18
N ALA A 181 -5.21 4.00 5.04
CA ALA A 181 -6.65 4.10 5.21
C ALA A 181 -7.06 4.46 6.65
N ASN A 182 -6.25 4.08 7.65
CA ASN A 182 -6.49 4.45 9.05
C ASN A 182 -6.33 5.96 9.30
N LEU A 183 -5.45 6.63 8.55
CA LEU A 183 -5.10 8.02 8.84
C LEU A 183 -6.30 8.98 8.67
N PRO A 184 -7.01 9.03 7.53
CA PRO A 184 -8.15 9.95 7.39
C PRO A 184 -9.28 9.67 8.38
N ALA A 185 -9.57 8.39 8.69
CA ALA A 185 -10.57 8.02 9.68
C ALA A 185 -10.18 8.48 11.08
N SER A 186 -8.91 8.29 11.45
CA SER A 186 -8.38 8.75 12.73
C SER A 186 -8.40 10.28 12.83
N GLN A 187 -8.01 10.98 11.76
CA GLN A 187 -8.03 12.44 11.69
C GLN A 187 -9.46 12.99 11.84
N ALA A 188 -10.43 12.42 11.11
CA ALA A 188 -11.84 12.80 11.22
C ALA A 188 -12.40 12.55 12.63
N MET A 189 -12.02 11.42 13.24
CA MET A 189 -12.41 11.10 14.62
C MET A 189 -11.84 12.09 15.62
N VAL A 190 -10.55 12.44 15.52
CA VAL A 190 -9.90 13.44 16.40
C VAL A 190 -10.54 14.81 16.21
N GLN A 191 -10.78 15.23 14.97
CA GLN A 191 -11.45 16.51 14.68
C GLN A 191 -12.85 16.57 15.32
N ASN A 192 -13.63 15.49 15.25
CA ASN A 192 -14.92 15.41 15.91
C ASN A 192 -14.80 15.46 17.44
N MET A 193 -13.79 14.83 18.02
CA MET A 193 -13.55 14.89 19.47
C MET A 193 -13.20 16.30 19.95
N TYR A 194 -12.47 17.10 19.17
CA TYR A 194 -12.24 18.52 19.45
C TYR A 194 -13.53 19.34 19.27
N LYS A 195 -14.29 19.13 18.20
CA LYS A 195 -15.57 19.83 17.98
C LYS A 195 -16.61 19.54 19.07
N SER A 196 -16.64 18.30 19.58
CA SER A 196 -17.58 17.86 20.63
C SER A 196 -17.11 18.18 22.06
N GLY A 197 -15.93 18.78 22.24
CA GLY A 197 -15.37 19.12 23.55
C GLY A 197 -14.82 17.93 24.35
N VAL A 198 -14.71 16.74 23.72
CA VAL A 198 -14.05 15.58 24.35
C VAL A 198 -12.54 15.84 24.51
N CYS A 199 -11.94 16.45 23.49
CA CYS A 199 -10.56 16.93 23.56
C CYS A 199 -10.52 18.41 23.95
N PRO A 200 -9.58 18.84 24.80
CA PRO A 200 -9.51 20.20 25.30
C PRO A 200 -8.98 21.16 24.22
N THR A 201 -9.57 22.37 24.19
CA THR A 201 -9.13 23.49 23.36
C THR A 201 -9.04 24.77 24.21
N GLU A 202 -8.12 25.65 23.87
CA GLU A 202 -8.03 27.01 24.43
C GLU A 202 -8.33 28.01 23.31
N VAL A 203 -9.17 29.01 23.66
CA VAL A 203 -9.50 30.10 22.74
C VAL A 203 -8.79 31.36 23.30
N ALA A 204 -7.83 31.87 22.54
CA ALA A 204 -7.14 33.09 22.88
C ALA A 204 -8.05 34.32 22.72
N ALA A 205 -7.66 35.45 23.32
CA ALA A 205 -8.44 36.69 23.28
C ALA A 205 -8.63 37.26 21.85
N ASP A 206 -7.80 36.85 20.91
CA ASP A 206 -7.88 37.20 19.46
C ASP A 206 -8.79 36.27 18.66
N GLY A 207 -9.42 35.27 19.32
CA GLY A 207 -10.28 34.27 18.68
C GLY A 207 -9.51 33.06 18.09
N THR A 208 -8.19 33.01 18.24
CA THR A 208 -7.39 31.87 17.78
C THR A 208 -7.65 30.64 18.66
N VAL A 209 -8.02 29.52 18.05
CA VAL A 209 -8.24 28.25 18.77
C VAL A 209 -6.93 27.47 18.79
N THR A 210 -6.44 27.17 19.99
CA THR A 210 -5.29 26.29 20.22
C THR A 210 -5.78 24.91 20.66
N TYR A 211 -5.36 23.88 19.99
CA TYR A 211 -5.71 22.49 20.28
C TYR A 211 -4.70 21.91 21.27
N LEU A 212 -5.17 21.50 22.44
CA LEU A 212 -4.32 20.94 23.50
C LEU A 212 -4.08 19.43 23.31
N PRO A 213 -3.05 18.84 23.93
CA PRO A 213 -2.77 17.41 23.86
C PRO A 213 -3.96 16.55 24.28
N CYS A 214 -4.31 15.56 23.46
CA CYS A 214 -5.44 14.64 23.69
C CYS A 214 -5.02 13.16 23.57
N PRO A 215 -4.26 12.60 24.52
CA PRO A 215 -3.85 11.20 24.50
C PRO A 215 -5.02 10.22 24.60
N ASP A 216 -6.13 10.61 25.25
CA ASP A 216 -7.34 9.78 25.38
C ASP A 216 -8.02 9.57 24.03
N ALA A 217 -7.90 10.52 23.09
CA ALA A 217 -8.38 10.33 21.73
C ALA A 217 -7.62 9.19 21.02
N PHE A 218 -6.30 9.10 21.23
CA PHE A 218 -5.54 7.98 20.68
C PHE A 218 -5.98 6.63 21.27
N GLY A 219 -6.20 6.57 22.58
CA GLY A 219 -6.76 5.39 23.24
C GLY A 219 -8.13 4.98 22.68
N SER A 220 -8.95 5.97 22.33
CA SER A 220 -10.26 5.74 21.69
C SER A 220 -10.14 5.23 20.25
N ILE A 221 -9.16 5.73 19.48
CA ILE A 221 -8.83 5.21 18.15
C ILE A 221 -8.41 3.76 18.27
N LEU A 222 -7.46 3.44 19.18
CA LEU A 222 -6.95 2.09 19.38
C LEU A 222 -8.06 1.11 19.77
N GLY A 223 -8.92 1.48 20.71
CA GLY A 223 -10.03 0.61 21.13
C GLY A 223 -11.09 0.40 20.04
N THR A 224 -11.41 1.46 19.28
CA THR A 224 -12.37 1.40 18.17
C THR A 224 -11.84 0.51 17.03
N GLN A 225 -10.57 0.70 16.63
CA GLN A 225 -9.97 -0.13 15.59
C GLN A 225 -9.90 -1.61 15.98
N MET A 226 -9.59 -1.94 17.24
CA MET A 226 -9.56 -3.33 17.72
C MET A 226 -10.89 -4.04 17.56
N ILE A 227 -12.00 -3.36 17.88
CA ILE A 227 -13.34 -3.92 17.68
C ILE A 227 -13.64 -4.07 16.19
N CYS A 228 -13.33 -3.08 15.36
CA CYS A 228 -13.59 -3.13 13.93
C CYS A 228 -12.73 -4.19 13.21
N ALA A 229 -11.55 -4.53 13.74
CA ALA A 229 -10.68 -5.57 13.19
C ALA A 229 -11.32 -6.98 13.19
N PHE A 230 -12.30 -7.24 14.06
CA PHE A 230 -13.08 -8.49 14.01
C PHE A 230 -13.82 -8.67 12.69
N LEU A 231 -14.12 -7.58 11.96
CA LEU A 231 -14.71 -7.66 10.62
C LEU A 231 -13.75 -8.37 9.63
N THR A 232 -12.47 -7.99 9.60
CA THR A 232 -11.46 -8.64 8.75
C THR A 232 -11.28 -10.11 9.13
N ILE A 233 -11.28 -10.42 10.44
CA ILE A 233 -11.25 -11.81 10.92
C ILE A 233 -12.47 -12.58 10.40
N ALA A 234 -13.66 -12.02 10.50
CA ALA A 234 -14.88 -12.66 9.99
C ALA A 234 -14.82 -12.87 8.46
N ILE A 235 -14.36 -11.85 7.72
CA ILE A 235 -14.16 -11.91 6.26
C ILE A 235 -13.18 -13.01 5.88
N SER A 236 -12.12 -13.27 6.67
CA SER A 236 -11.12 -14.30 6.37
C SER A 236 -11.71 -15.72 6.26
N PHE A 237 -12.84 -15.98 6.89
CA PHE A 237 -13.54 -17.27 6.81
C PHE A 237 -14.55 -17.35 5.66
N LEU A 238 -14.82 -16.24 4.96
CA LEU A 238 -15.70 -16.23 3.80
C LEU A 238 -14.99 -16.78 2.56
N PRO A 239 -15.70 -17.48 1.67
CA PRO A 239 -15.14 -17.88 0.38
C PRO A 239 -14.68 -16.64 -0.41
N PRO A 240 -13.48 -16.63 -1.02
CA PRO A 240 -12.96 -15.51 -1.80
C PRO A 240 -13.89 -15.04 -2.92
N ARG A 241 -14.74 -15.93 -3.43
CA ARG A 241 -15.77 -15.60 -4.44
C ARG A 241 -16.79 -14.59 -3.94
N ILE A 242 -17.20 -14.68 -2.66
CA ILE A 242 -18.16 -13.75 -2.05
C ILE A 242 -17.49 -12.38 -1.89
N ILE A 243 -16.25 -12.35 -1.42
CA ILE A 243 -15.49 -11.12 -1.20
C ILE A 243 -15.31 -10.38 -2.53
N ARG A 244 -14.89 -11.07 -3.60
CA ARG A 244 -14.75 -10.47 -4.95
C ARG A 244 -16.08 -9.97 -5.54
N ARG A 245 -17.21 -10.53 -5.14
CA ARG A 245 -18.53 -10.07 -5.59
C ARG A 245 -18.99 -8.80 -4.86
N LEU A 246 -18.69 -8.70 -3.56
CA LEU A 246 -19.04 -7.52 -2.75
C LEU A 246 -18.10 -6.35 -3.08
N PHE A 247 -16.81 -6.65 -3.32
CA PHE A 247 -15.77 -5.66 -3.57
C PHE A 247 -15.07 -5.93 -4.91
N PRO A 248 -15.76 -5.63 -6.02
CA PRO A 248 -15.15 -5.73 -7.34
C PRO A 248 -14.06 -4.66 -7.50
N LYS A 249 -13.16 -4.87 -8.47
CA LYS A 249 -12.04 -3.97 -8.78
C LYS A 249 -12.44 -2.49 -8.92
N ILE A 250 -13.67 -2.22 -9.39
CA ILE A 250 -14.18 -0.86 -9.53
C ILE A 250 -14.30 -0.16 -8.17
N VAL A 251 -14.85 -0.83 -7.16
CA VAL A 251 -15.01 -0.27 -5.80
C VAL A 251 -13.64 -0.02 -5.17
N THR A 252 -12.76 -1.02 -5.19
CA THR A 252 -11.39 -0.93 -4.64
C THR A 252 -10.59 0.20 -5.30
N GLY A 253 -10.64 0.28 -6.63
CA GLY A 253 -9.90 1.32 -7.37
C GLY A 253 -10.38 2.73 -7.05
N ILE A 254 -11.72 2.93 -6.91
CA ILE A 254 -12.28 4.23 -6.51
C ILE A 254 -11.84 4.60 -5.09
N VAL A 255 -11.96 3.68 -4.14
CA VAL A 255 -11.63 3.94 -2.72
C VAL A 255 -10.17 4.30 -2.56
N LEU A 256 -9.25 3.53 -3.13
CA LEU A 256 -7.80 3.82 -3.09
C LEU A 256 -7.44 5.15 -3.76
N LEU A 257 -8.07 5.46 -4.90
CA LEU A 257 -7.87 6.75 -5.57
C LEU A 257 -8.28 7.90 -4.66
N VAL A 258 -9.42 7.79 -3.99
CA VAL A 258 -9.92 8.85 -3.11
C VAL A 258 -9.09 8.95 -1.82
N ILE A 259 -8.67 7.84 -1.19
CA ILE A 259 -7.78 7.86 -0.03
C ILE A 259 -6.50 8.63 -0.37
N GLY A 260 -5.81 8.22 -1.44
CA GLY A 260 -4.59 8.90 -1.86
C GLY A 260 -4.81 10.38 -2.14
N SER A 261 -5.90 10.73 -2.83
CA SER A 261 -6.22 12.12 -3.18
C SER A 261 -6.57 12.99 -1.96
N SER A 262 -7.32 12.46 -0.99
CA SER A 262 -7.69 13.21 0.23
C SER A 262 -6.48 13.50 1.13
N LEU A 263 -5.54 12.56 1.19
CA LEU A 263 -4.31 12.75 1.98
C LEU A 263 -3.33 13.73 1.36
N LEU A 264 -3.44 14.03 0.05
CA LEU A 264 -2.61 15.06 -0.59
C LEU A 264 -2.75 16.43 0.08
N THR A 265 -3.95 16.78 0.58
CA THR A 265 -4.17 18.02 1.33
C THR A 265 -3.26 18.09 2.55
N THR A 266 -3.28 17.06 3.40
CA THR A 266 -2.40 16.99 4.59
C THR A 266 -0.91 16.98 4.20
N GLY A 267 -0.56 16.35 3.09
CA GLY A 267 0.80 16.39 2.55
C GLY A 267 1.24 17.81 2.17
N MET A 268 0.38 18.55 1.46
CA MET A 268 0.64 19.94 1.04
C MET A 268 0.69 20.92 2.23
N GLU A 269 -0.18 20.74 3.23
CA GLU A 269 -0.17 21.52 4.47
C GLU A 269 1.16 21.36 5.22
N ASN A 270 1.63 20.12 5.34
CA ASN A 270 2.95 19.86 5.93
C ASN A 270 4.09 20.44 5.08
N TRP A 271 4.00 20.38 3.75
CA TRP A 271 4.98 21.00 2.87
C TRP A 271 5.06 22.52 3.05
N ALA A 272 3.92 23.16 3.29
CA ALA A 272 3.86 24.60 3.56
C ALA A 272 4.43 25.01 4.93
N GLY A 273 4.61 24.05 5.86
CA GLY A 273 5.16 24.36 7.20
C GLY A 273 4.52 23.58 8.34
N GLY A 274 3.45 22.82 8.11
CA GLY A 274 2.76 22.00 9.09
C GLY A 274 1.27 22.34 9.22
N THR A 275 0.55 21.50 9.97
CA THR A 275 -0.91 21.56 10.20
C THR A 275 -1.26 22.25 11.53
N GLY A 276 -0.28 22.84 12.23
CA GLY A 276 -0.45 23.48 13.52
C GLY A 276 -1.09 24.88 13.44
N PRO A 277 -1.16 25.61 14.57
CA PRO A 277 -1.75 26.95 14.66
C PRO A 277 -1.14 27.96 13.68
N CYS A 278 0.14 27.81 13.35
CA CYS A 278 0.85 28.68 12.40
C CYS A 278 0.27 28.64 10.97
N MET A 279 -0.54 27.62 10.61
CA MET A 279 -1.20 27.49 9.31
C MET A 279 -2.17 28.64 9.04
N SER A 280 -2.84 29.16 10.08
CA SER A 280 -3.74 30.31 9.97
C SER A 280 -3.03 31.66 9.79
N ARG A 281 -1.69 31.68 9.86
CA ARG A 281 -0.83 32.86 9.79
C ARG A 281 -1.24 33.96 10.78
N PRO A 282 -1.29 33.68 12.08
CA PRO A 282 -1.62 34.69 13.05
C PRO A 282 -0.60 35.85 13.01
N THR A 283 -1.07 37.07 13.21
CA THR A 283 -0.23 38.27 13.19
C THR A 283 0.37 38.59 14.56
N THR A 284 -0.09 37.92 15.61
CA THR A 284 0.34 38.06 17.01
C THR A 284 0.42 36.70 17.68
N GLY A 285 1.18 36.58 18.76
CA GLY A 285 1.31 35.34 19.53
C GLY A 285 2.48 34.45 19.10
N ASP A 286 2.55 33.24 19.67
CA ASP A 286 3.73 32.37 19.61
C ASP A 286 3.81 31.54 18.30
N TYR A 287 2.79 31.62 17.43
CA TYR A 287 2.65 30.84 16.23
C TYR A 287 2.67 31.67 14.93
N MET A 288 3.28 32.88 14.94
CA MET A 288 3.47 33.66 13.72
C MET A 288 4.37 32.94 12.72
N LEU A 289 5.27 32.11 13.21
CA LEU A 289 6.18 31.26 12.44
C LEU A 289 5.90 29.77 12.73
N CYS A 290 6.30 28.90 11.81
CA CYS A 290 6.10 27.46 11.91
C CYS A 290 7.39 26.72 12.33
N PRO A 291 7.29 25.70 13.18
CA PRO A 291 6.11 25.27 13.94
C PRO A 291 5.74 26.20 15.11
N SER A 292 6.66 27.01 15.59
CA SER A 292 6.51 28.08 16.60
C SER A 292 7.60 29.12 16.41
N ASN A 293 7.45 30.30 17.03
CA ASN A 293 8.46 31.37 16.95
C ASN A 293 9.83 30.97 17.55
N ASP A 294 9.83 30.04 18.52
CA ASP A 294 11.05 29.58 19.22
C ASP A 294 11.78 28.46 18.47
N ALA A 295 11.20 27.95 17.39
CA ALA A 295 11.82 26.88 16.63
C ALA A 295 13.07 27.36 15.86
N PRO A 296 14.10 26.51 15.69
CA PRO A 296 15.30 26.89 14.96
C PRO A 296 14.98 27.36 13.54
N ASN A 297 15.42 28.57 13.19
CA ASN A 297 15.18 29.21 11.90
C ASN A 297 13.73 29.12 11.41
N ALA A 298 12.77 29.36 12.33
CA ALA A 298 11.34 29.29 12.04
C ALA A 298 10.95 30.19 10.86
N GLN A 299 10.04 29.72 10.03
CA GLN A 299 9.62 30.38 8.79
C GLN A 299 8.09 30.57 8.78
N PRO A 300 7.58 31.60 8.13
CA PRO A 300 6.13 31.74 7.98
C PRO A 300 5.54 30.58 7.17
N TRP A 301 4.32 30.19 7.48
CA TRP A 301 3.62 29.15 6.74
C TRP A 301 3.49 29.53 5.25
N GLY A 302 3.81 28.59 4.34
CA GLY A 302 3.88 28.81 2.88
C GLY A 302 5.05 29.69 2.47
N GLY A 303 6.07 29.88 3.33
CA GLY A 303 7.26 30.62 3.01
C GLY A 303 8.15 29.94 1.97
N PRO A 304 9.00 30.71 1.24
CA PRO A 304 9.82 30.16 0.15
C PRO A 304 10.83 29.10 0.63
N VAL A 305 11.30 29.19 1.87
CA VAL A 305 12.23 28.21 2.45
C VAL A 305 11.51 26.87 2.68
N ASN A 306 10.29 26.89 3.22
CA ASN A 306 9.48 25.69 3.42
C ASN A 306 9.17 25.03 2.06
N PHE A 307 8.81 25.85 1.06
CA PHE A 307 8.58 25.35 -0.30
C PHE A 307 9.84 24.69 -0.88
N ALA A 308 11.00 25.33 -0.78
CA ALA A 308 12.26 24.80 -1.31
C ALA A 308 12.69 23.49 -0.63
N LEU A 309 12.48 23.38 0.69
CA LEU A 309 12.79 22.16 1.44
C LEU A 309 11.93 20.99 0.98
N GLY A 310 10.61 21.15 0.94
CA GLY A 310 9.73 20.07 0.47
C GLY A 310 9.99 19.72 -1.00
N ALA A 311 10.26 20.74 -1.85
CA ALA A 311 10.65 20.55 -3.24
C ALA A 311 11.96 19.75 -3.37
N SER A 312 12.93 19.97 -2.50
CA SER A 312 14.20 19.22 -2.51
C SER A 312 13.97 17.72 -2.32
N VAL A 313 13.09 17.31 -1.41
CA VAL A 313 12.73 15.89 -1.19
C VAL A 313 11.97 15.33 -2.41
N PHE A 314 10.92 16.03 -2.84
CA PHE A 314 10.06 15.58 -3.92
C PHE A 314 10.82 15.41 -5.23
N PHE A 315 11.58 16.43 -5.66
CA PHE A 315 12.33 16.36 -6.91
C PHE A 315 13.53 15.41 -6.84
N THR A 316 14.19 15.26 -5.68
CA THR A 316 15.25 14.26 -5.53
C THR A 316 14.68 12.85 -5.68
N THR A 317 13.53 12.56 -5.05
CA THR A 317 12.82 11.29 -5.22
C THR A 317 12.48 11.04 -6.69
N LEU A 318 11.93 12.04 -7.38
CA LEU A 318 11.57 11.94 -8.79
C LEU A 318 12.79 11.70 -9.70
N VAL A 319 13.90 12.40 -9.47
CA VAL A 319 15.14 12.21 -10.24
C VAL A 319 15.69 10.78 -10.04
N ILE A 320 15.65 10.26 -8.81
CA ILE A 320 16.09 8.89 -8.53
C ILE A 320 15.18 7.86 -9.20
N GLU A 321 13.86 8.07 -9.20
CA GLU A 321 12.91 7.23 -9.95
C GLU A 321 13.20 7.24 -11.46
N LEU A 322 13.65 8.36 -12.00
CA LEU A 322 13.94 8.49 -13.42
C LEU A 322 15.23 7.77 -13.81
N VAL A 323 16.35 8.07 -13.12
CA VAL A 323 17.71 7.62 -13.53
C VAL A 323 18.32 6.57 -12.61
N GLY A 324 17.73 6.30 -11.46
CA GLY A 324 18.26 5.39 -10.44
C GLY A 324 18.39 3.95 -10.91
N SER A 325 19.30 3.22 -10.28
CA SER A 325 19.35 1.76 -10.40
C SER A 325 18.10 1.13 -9.77
N VAL A 326 17.90 -0.17 -9.96
CA VAL A 326 16.84 -0.92 -9.30
C VAL A 326 16.86 -0.73 -7.78
N PHE A 327 18.06 -0.80 -7.18
CA PHE A 327 18.22 -0.55 -5.76
C PHE A 327 17.86 0.89 -5.38
N LEU A 328 18.38 1.88 -6.08
CA LEU A 328 18.13 3.30 -5.78
C LEU A 328 16.65 3.68 -5.91
N LYS A 329 15.95 3.15 -6.90
CA LYS A 329 14.50 3.40 -7.07
C LYS A 329 13.68 2.91 -5.88
N ASN A 330 13.97 1.71 -5.37
CA ASN A 330 13.25 1.17 -4.22
C ASN A 330 13.53 1.94 -2.91
N VAL A 331 14.60 2.75 -2.86
CA VAL A 331 14.95 3.57 -1.69
C VAL A 331 14.87 5.07 -1.99
N SER A 332 14.26 5.46 -3.10
CA SER A 332 14.20 6.83 -3.63
C SER A 332 13.66 7.83 -2.61
N VAL A 333 12.58 7.47 -1.93
CA VAL A 333 11.93 8.30 -0.90
C VAL A 333 12.87 8.58 0.28
N VAL A 334 13.58 7.54 0.76
CA VAL A 334 14.53 7.68 1.88
C VAL A 334 15.72 8.55 1.49
N ILE A 335 16.24 8.38 0.27
CA ILE A 335 17.34 9.23 -0.23
C ILE A 335 16.87 10.67 -0.39
N GLY A 336 15.68 10.90 -0.95
CA GLY A 336 15.09 12.22 -1.04
C GLY A 336 15.01 12.90 0.33
N LEU A 337 14.51 12.16 1.33
CA LEU A 337 14.42 12.65 2.71
C LEU A 337 15.80 12.96 3.31
N LEU A 338 16.80 12.09 3.11
CA LEU A 338 18.17 12.32 3.58
C LEU A 338 18.80 13.58 2.95
N VAL A 339 18.63 13.78 1.64
CA VAL A 339 19.10 14.99 0.95
C VAL A 339 18.41 16.23 1.54
N GLY A 340 17.09 16.18 1.74
CA GLY A 340 16.35 17.27 2.38
C GLY A 340 16.84 17.55 3.80
N CYS A 341 17.10 16.52 4.61
CA CYS A 341 17.64 16.68 5.97
C CYS A 341 19.03 17.34 5.97
N VAL A 342 19.91 16.99 5.03
CA VAL A 342 21.23 17.64 4.89
C VAL A 342 21.07 19.11 4.54
N ILE A 343 20.15 19.46 3.65
CA ILE A 343 19.85 20.88 3.32
C ILE A 343 19.28 21.60 4.53
N ALA A 344 18.30 21.01 5.23
CA ALA A 344 17.69 21.59 6.44
C ALA A 344 18.71 21.82 7.55
N ALA A 345 19.65 20.87 7.75
CA ALA A 345 20.76 21.03 8.69
C ALA A 345 21.70 22.17 8.28
N GLY A 346 21.99 22.31 6.99
CA GLY A 346 22.84 23.39 6.44
C GLY A 346 22.27 24.79 6.63
N ILE A 347 20.93 24.93 6.63
CA ILE A 347 20.25 26.23 6.88
C ILE A 347 19.83 26.40 8.35
N GLY A 348 20.18 25.46 9.24
CA GLY A 348 19.89 25.57 10.68
C GLY A 348 18.45 25.31 11.09
N MET A 349 17.64 24.63 10.28
CA MET A 349 16.24 24.25 10.61
C MET A 349 16.12 22.87 11.26
N PHE A 350 17.20 22.12 11.38
CA PHE A 350 17.19 20.80 12.00
C PHE A 350 17.43 20.90 13.50
N ASP A 351 16.44 20.49 14.30
CA ASP A 351 16.55 20.45 15.76
C ASP A 351 16.96 19.04 16.22
N GLY A 352 18.20 18.92 16.68
CA GLY A 352 18.74 17.67 17.25
C GLY A 352 18.48 17.50 18.75
N SER A 353 17.82 18.43 19.43
CA SER A 353 17.57 18.39 20.88
C SER A 353 16.80 17.15 21.29
N SER A 354 15.77 16.80 20.56
CA SER A 354 14.96 15.58 20.76
C SER A 354 15.80 14.31 20.71
N ILE A 355 16.82 14.25 19.83
CA ILE A 355 17.74 13.11 19.72
C ILE A 355 18.65 12.99 20.93
N ALA A 356 19.11 14.13 21.46
CA ALA A 356 19.97 14.17 22.63
C ALA A 356 19.27 13.65 23.90
N ILE A 357 18.01 14.04 24.09
CA ILE A 357 17.19 13.72 25.26
C ILE A 357 16.61 12.29 25.16
N ALA A 358 16.44 11.75 23.95
CA ALA A 358 15.85 10.44 23.72
C ALA A 358 16.59 9.33 24.48
N PRO A 359 15.88 8.38 25.12
CA PRO A 359 16.51 7.21 25.73
C PRO A 359 17.20 6.35 24.68
N ALA A 360 18.22 5.57 25.08
CA ALA A 360 18.94 4.71 24.14
C ALA A 360 18.04 3.66 23.50
N ALA A 361 17.10 3.10 24.27
CA ALA A 361 16.16 2.08 23.83
C ALA A 361 14.78 2.31 24.45
N THR A 362 13.76 1.84 23.76
CA THR A 362 12.37 1.78 24.23
C THR A 362 11.78 0.40 23.92
N PHE A 363 10.67 0.10 24.53
CA PHE A 363 9.93 -1.12 24.26
C PHE A 363 8.43 -0.85 24.26
N LEU A 364 7.62 -1.81 23.84
CA LEU A 364 6.16 -1.69 23.89
C LEU A 364 5.70 -1.46 25.35
N TRP A 365 4.64 -0.70 25.52
CA TRP A 365 3.97 -0.38 26.80
C TRP A 365 4.80 0.48 27.78
N VAL A 366 5.91 1.09 27.36
CA VAL A 366 6.60 2.14 28.14
C VAL A 366 5.69 3.35 28.33
N LYS A 367 4.90 3.68 27.29
CA LYS A 367 3.75 4.58 27.37
C LYS A 367 2.48 3.81 27.05
N THR A 368 1.43 4.03 27.81
CA THR A 368 0.12 3.39 27.62
C THR A 368 -0.96 4.44 27.42
N PHE A 369 -1.98 4.10 26.67
CA PHE A 369 -3.13 4.94 26.40
C PHE A 369 -4.38 4.29 26.98
N LYS A 370 -5.31 5.09 27.50
CA LYS A 370 -6.57 4.59 28.05
C LYS A 370 -7.44 4.06 26.92
N LEU A 371 -7.46 2.75 26.73
CA LEU A 371 -8.29 2.11 25.71
C LEU A 371 -9.77 2.39 25.98
N SER A 372 -10.45 2.95 25.02
CA SER A 372 -11.89 3.18 25.04
C SER A 372 -12.46 3.05 23.64
N VAL A 373 -13.77 3.04 23.49
CA VAL A 373 -14.45 2.93 22.20
C VAL A 373 -15.23 4.21 21.96
N TYR A 374 -14.94 4.86 20.83
CA TYR A 374 -15.69 6.04 20.42
C TYR A 374 -16.79 5.61 19.43
N GLY A 375 -18.05 5.66 19.88
CA GLY A 375 -19.21 5.19 19.12
C GLY A 375 -19.30 5.75 17.69
N PRO A 376 -19.18 7.09 17.49
CA PRO A 376 -19.22 7.70 16.16
C PRO A 376 -18.11 7.21 15.22
N GLY A 377 -16.98 6.73 15.75
CA GLY A 377 -15.87 6.18 14.98
C GLY A 377 -16.08 4.76 14.48
N ILE A 378 -17.04 3.99 15.02
CA ILE A 378 -17.19 2.57 14.67
C ILE A 378 -17.49 2.38 13.18
N ILE A 379 -18.47 3.13 12.63
CA ILE A 379 -18.85 2.98 11.22
C ILE A 379 -17.70 3.35 10.29
N PRO A 380 -17.02 4.50 10.43
CA PRO A 380 -15.81 4.81 9.67
C PRO A 380 -14.75 3.70 9.73
N PHE A 381 -14.44 3.19 10.91
CA PHE A 381 -13.42 2.15 11.06
C PHE A 381 -13.85 0.77 10.52
N LEU A 382 -15.14 0.45 10.51
CA LEU A 382 -15.62 -0.75 9.80
C LEU A 382 -15.33 -0.65 8.30
N PHE A 383 -15.51 0.54 7.69
CA PHE A 383 -15.15 0.75 6.28
C PHE A 383 -13.63 0.69 6.06
N VAL A 384 -12.82 1.21 6.98
CA VAL A 384 -11.35 1.07 6.94
C VAL A 384 -10.95 -0.41 6.92
N TYR A 385 -11.47 -1.23 7.84
CA TYR A 385 -11.12 -2.64 7.91
C TYR A 385 -11.66 -3.47 6.75
N LEU A 386 -12.74 -3.01 6.15
CA LEU A 386 -13.25 -3.56 4.92
C LEU A 386 -12.28 -3.29 3.76
N ASP A 387 -11.85 -2.03 3.62
CA ASP A 387 -10.86 -1.61 2.62
C ASP A 387 -9.52 -2.32 2.81
N MET A 388 -9.00 -2.38 4.04
CA MET A 388 -7.80 -3.14 4.38
C MET A 388 -7.89 -4.62 3.99
N SER A 389 -9.09 -5.23 4.13
CA SER A 389 -9.31 -6.62 3.69
C SER A 389 -9.17 -6.79 2.18
N ILE A 390 -9.62 -5.80 1.42
CA ILE A 390 -9.54 -5.79 -0.04
C ILE A 390 -8.08 -5.52 -0.49
N GLU A 391 -7.43 -4.56 0.14
CA GLU A 391 -6.02 -4.23 -0.08
C GLU A 391 -5.14 -5.47 0.15
N CYS A 392 -5.34 -6.16 1.28
CA CYS A 392 -4.65 -7.41 1.59
C CYS A 392 -4.83 -8.48 0.50
N LEU A 393 -6.05 -8.69 0.01
CA LEU A 393 -6.31 -9.65 -1.09
C LEU A 393 -5.62 -9.23 -2.38
N GLY A 394 -5.61 -7.94 -2.70
CA GLY A 394 -4.91 -7.39 -3.87
C GLY A 394 -3.41 -7.63 -3.77
N ASP A 395 -2.83 -7.32 -2.63
CA ASP A 395 -1.40 -7.51 -2.36
C ASP A 395 -0.98 -8.97 -2.36
N LEU A 396 -1.81 -9.86 -1.80
CA LEU A 396 -1.57 -11.30 -1.84
C LEU A 396 -1.64 -11.86 -3.25
N THR A 397 -2.58 -11.37 -4.06
CA THR A 397 -2.67 -11.77 -5.48
C THR A 397 -1.41 -11.34 -6.23
N ALA A 398 -1.00 -10.09 -6.07
CA ALA A 398 0.23 -9.57 -6.67
C ALA A 398 1.49 -10.31 -6.16
N ALA A 399 1.54 -10.61 -4.85
CA ALA A 399 2.66 -11.35 -4.27
C ALA A 399 2.75 -12.78 -4.81
N CYS A 400 1.62 -13.47 -5.00
CA CYS A 400 1.59 -14.80 -5.63
C CYS A 400 2.11 -14.71 -7.07
N ASP A 401 1.62 -13.75 -7.86
CA ASP A 401 2.03 -13.55 -9.26
C ASP A 401 3.54 -13.33 -9.38
N VAL A 402 4.09 -12.32 -8.68
CA VAL A 402 5.53 -12.02 -8.73
C VAL A 402 6.41 -13.10 -8.10
N SER A 403 5.82 -14.00 -7.29
CA SER A 403 6.50 -15.15 -6.67
C SER A 403 6.39 -16.42 -7.49
N GLY A 404 5.75 -16.40 -8.66
CA GLY A 404 5.53 -17.57 -9.51
C GLY A 404 4.59 -18.61 -8.88
N ILE A 405 3.64 -18.18 -8.05
CA ILE A 405 2.64 -19.03 -7.41
C ILE A 405 1.28 -18.80 -8.09
N PRO A 406 0.48 -19.85 -8.34
CA PRO A 406 -0.84 -19.70 -8.93
C PRO A 406 -1.72 -18.70 -8.16
N ILE A 407 -2.38 -17.80 -8.87
CA ILE A 407 -3.30 -16.77 -8.35
C ILE A 407 -4.75 -17.26 -8.25
N GLU A 408 -4.99 -18.53 -8.57
CA GLU A 408 -6.29 -19.21 -8.50
C GLU A 408 -6.13 -20.62 -7.93
N GLY A 409 -7.25 -21.18 -7.48
CA GLY A 409 -7.29 -22.54 -6.95
C GLY A 409 -7.02 -22.65 -5.46
N PRO A 410 -7.03 -23.90 -4.92
CA PRO A 410 -7.00 -24.16 -3.47
C PRO A 410 -5.77 -23.57 -2.76
N SER A 411 -4.59 -23.59 -3.41
CA SER A 411 -3.36 -23.02 -2.84
C SER A 411 -3.44 -21.51 -2.62
N PHE A 412 -4.06 -20.78 -3.54
CA PHE A 412 -4.32 -19.35 -3.41
C PHE A 412 -5.38 -19.07 -2.34
N GLU A 413 -6.47 -19.85 -2.33
CA GLU A 413 -7.56 -19.67 -1.36
C GLU A 413 -7.07 -19.83 0.08
N GLU A 414 -6.21 -20.81 0.34
CA GLU A 414 -5.61 -21.02 1.66
C GLU A 414 -4.66 -19.88 2.06
N ARG A 415 -3.91 -19.30 1.10
CA ARG A 415 -3.02 -18.15 1.36
C ARG A 415 -3.82 -16.87 1.60
N ALA A 416 -4.87 -16.65 0.82
CA ALA A 416 -5.78 -15.52 0.97
C ALA A 416 -6.49 -15.57 2.33
N GLN A 417 -6.99 -16.74 2.73
CA GLN A 417 -7.59 -16.94 4.04
C GLN A 417 -6.58 -16.68 5.17
N GLY A 418 -5.38 -17.27 5.08
CA GLY A 418 -4.35 -17.10 6.10
C GLY A 418 -3.82 -15.68 6.21
N GLY A 419 -3.66 -14.99 5.08
CA GLY A 419 -3.23 -13.59 5.02
C GLY A 419 -4.25 -12.64 5.61
N LEU A 420 -5.53 -12.77 5.22
CA LEU A 420 -6.62 -11.99 5.81
C LEU A 420 -6.78 -12.21 7.31
N LEU A 421 -6.66 -13.47 7.77
CA LEU A 421 -6.72 -13.76 9.19
C LEU A 421 -5.56 -13.11 9.94
N ALA A 422 -4.35 -13.13 9.37
CA ALA A 422 -3.19 -12.46 9.96
C ALA A 422 -3.38 -10.95 10.03
N ASP A 423 -3.93 -10.31 8.98
CA ASP A 423 -4.20 -8.87 8.97
C ASP A 423 -5.29 -8.48 9.98
N GLY A 424 -6.37 -9.26 10.10
CA GLY A 424 -7.39 -9.04 11.11
C GLY A 424 -6.84 -9.16 12.55
N LEU A 425 -6.00 -10.18 12.81
CA LEU A 425 -5.30 -10.32 14.08
C LEU A 425 -4.30 -9.17 14.30
N SER A 426 -3.62 -8.72 13.25
CA SER A 426 -2.71 -7.57 13.30
C SER A 426 -3.43 -6.29 13.72
N GLY A 427 -4.67 -6.07 13.29
CA GLY A 427 -5.49 -4.93 13.72
C GLY A 427 -5.77 -4.90 15.21
N ILE A 428 -6.03 -6.07 15.82
CA ILE A 428 -6.21 -6.19 17.28
C ILE A 428 -4.87 -6.03 18.00
N LEU A 429 -3.85 -6.76 17.56
CA LEU A 429 -2.54 -6.79 18.23
C LEU A 429 -1.82 -5.45 18.13
N SER A 430 -1.96 -4.71 17.01
CA SER A 430 -1.41 -3.36 16.88
C SER A 430 -2.07 -2.39 17.86
N GLY A 431 -3.40 -2.44 18.02
CA GLY A 431 -4.11 -1.63 19.00
C GLY A 431 -3.66 -1.90 20.44
N LEU A 432 -3.52 -3.18 20.82
CA LEU A 432 -2.97 -3.57 22.12
C LEU A 432 -1.52 -3.11 22.30
N ALA A 433 -0.73 -3.12 21.24
CA ALA A 433 0.67 -2.69 21.23
C ALA A 433 0.84 -1.18 20.96
N THR A 434 -0.21 -0.40 21.16
CA THR A 434 -0.20 1.07 21.05
C THR A 434 0.21 1.63 19.69
N SER A 435 -0.15 0.92 18.61
CA SER A 435 0.05 1.33 17.23
C SER A 435 -1.26 1.38 16.46
N LEU A 436 -1.34 2.24 15.44
CA LEU A 436 -2.42 2.17 14.47
C LEU A 436 -2.42 0.81 13.77
N GLY A 437 -3.58 0.42 13.22
CA GLY A 437 -3.75 -0.83 12.52
C GLY A 437 -2.79 -0.99 11.34
N VAL A 438 -2.13 -2.14 11.26
CA VAL A 438 -1.17 -2.47 10.20
C VAL A 438 -1.81 -3.40 9.17
N VAL A 439 -1.38 -3.26 7.91
CA VAL A 439 -1.82 -4.04 6.74
C VAL A 439 -0.61 -4.40 5.89
N THR A 440 -0.76 -5.37 5.00
CA THR A 440 0.27 -5.70 4.00
C THR A 440 0.55 -4.51 3.07
N PHE A 441 1.82 -4.34 2.65
CA PHE A 441 2.26 -3.26 1.78
C PHE A 441 2.58 -3.77 0.37
N SER A 442 1.97 -3.15 -0.64
CA SER A 442 2.19 -3.46 -2.07
C SER A 442 3.59 -3.12 -2.58
N GLN A 443 4.30 -2.19 -1.94
CA GLN A 443 5.67 -1.80 -2.31
C GLN A 443 6.62 -3.00 -2.36
N ASN A 444 6.43 -3.97 -1.48
CA ASN A 444 7.25 -5.19 -1.43
C ASN A 444 7.09 -6.04 -2.69
N ASN A 445 5.89 -6.09 -3.27
CA ASN A 445 5.63 -6.81 -4.51
C ASN A 445 6.42 -6.21 -5.68
N GLY A 446 6.52 -4.87 -5.71
CA GLY A 446 7.38 -4.15 -6.66
C GLY A 446 8.86 -4.50 -6.52
N VAL A 447 9.36 -4.57 -5.28
CA VAL A 447 10.75 -4.97 -5.01
C VAL A 447 11.00 -6.41 -5.50
N ILE A 448 10.12 -7.37 -5.19
CA ILE A 448 10.22 -8.77 -5.64
C ILE A 448 10.26 -8.86 -7.17
N ALA A 449 9.33 -8.19 -7.85
CA ALA A 449 9.21 -8.22 -9.31
C ALA A 449 10.50 -7.78 -10.01
N VAL A 450 11.16 -6.75 -9.49
CA VAL A 450 12.36 -6.17 -10.11
C VAL A 450 13.63 -6.91 -9.69
N THR A 451 13.72 -7.37 -8.43
CA THR A 451 14.91 -8.07 -7.90
C THR A 451 14.89 -9.56 -8.20
N ARG A 452 13.76 -10.14 -8.57
CA ARG A 452 13.56 -11.57 -8.78
C ARG A 452 13.84 -12.42 -7.54
N CYS A 453 13.61 -11.85 -6.34
CA CYS A 453 13.83 -12.53 -5.07
C CYS A 453 12.56 -12.46 -4.20
N ALA A 454 11.83 -13.58 -4.14
CA ALA A 454 10.61 -13.75 -3.35
C ALA A 454 10.86 -14.53 -2.04
N SER A 455 12.13 -14.75 -1.66
CA SER A 455 12.47 -15.59 -0.52
C SER A 455 11.97 -15.01 0.81
N ARG A 456 11.25 -15.80 1.59
CA ARG A 456 10.79 -15.45 2.93
C ARG A 456 11.93 -15.09 3.90
N VAL A 457 13.14 -15.60 3.65
CA VAL A 457 14.32 -15.28 4.47
C VAL A 457 14.66 -13.78 4.38
N ALA A 458 14.57 -13.17 3.20
CA ALA A 458 14.75 -11.72 3.04
C ALA A 458 13.70 -10.93 3.84
N GLY A 459 12.43 -11.36 3.79
CA GLY A 459 11.35 -10.75 4.59
C GLY A 459 11.58 -10.87 6.10
N MET A 460 12.12 -11.99 6.59
CA MET A 460 12.48 -12.14 8.01
C MET A 460 13.60 -11.18 8.43
N PHE A 461 14.59 -10.92 7.54
CA PHE A 461 15.61 -9.89 7.78
C PHE A 461 15.00 -8.48 7.84
N THR A 462 14.05 -8.17 6.95
CA THR A 462 13.30 -6.91 6.99
C THR A 462 12.56 -6.75 8.32
N ALA A 463 11.83 -7.77 8.75
CA ALA A 463 11.09 -7.75 10.01
C ALA A 463 12.02 -7.58 11.22
N ALA A 464 13.17 -8.24 11.21
CA ALA A 464 14.19 -8.07 12.26
C ALA A 464 14.75 -6.65 12.29
N LEU A 465 14.98 -6.02 11.13
CA LEU A 465 15.41 -4.61 11.05
C LEU A 465 14.33 -3.66 11.58
N LEU A 466 13.06 -3.88 11.23
CA LEU A 466 11.94 -3.07 11.73
C LEU A 466 11.83 -3.14 13.26
N ILE A 467 11.93 -4.34 13.84
CA ILE A 467 11.93 -4.54 15.29
C ILE A 467 13.15 -3.84 15.93
N LEU A 468 14.33 -4.01 15.35
CA LEU A 468 15.57 -3.40 15.84
C LEU A 468 15.46 -1.86 15.85
N PHE A 469 14.99 -1.27 14.76
CA PHE A 469 14.80 0.17 14.64
C PHE A 469 13.68 0.69 15.56
N GLY A 470 12.65 -0.11 15.82
CA GLY A 470 11.63 0.20 16.81
C GLY A 470 12.16 0.21 18.25
N ILE A 471 13.17 -0.62 18.58
CA ILE A 471 13.79 -0.65 19.89
C ILE A 471 14.73 0.56 20.10
N PHE A 472 15.50 0.95 19.10
CA PHE A 472 16.45 2.08 19.22
C PHE A 472 15.73 3.43 19.15
N SER A 473 15.35 3.96 20.30
CA SER A 473 14.60 5.23 20.44
C SER A 473 15.26 6.43 19.76
N LYS A 474 16.58 6.49 19.73
CA LYS A 474 17.31 7.58 19.05
C LYS A 474 17.03 7.65 17.56
N ILE A 475 16.72 6.52 16.92
CA ILE A 475 16.32 6.48 15.51
C ILE A 475 14.94 7.12 15.35
N SER A 476 13.98 6.74 16.19
CA SER A 476 12.64 7.34 16.17
C SER A 476 12.65 8.82 16.51
N ALA A 477 13.53 9.26 17.43
CA ALA A 477 13.74 10.68 17.71
C ALA A 477 14.35 11.42 16.50
N ALA A 478 15.30 10.81 15.79
CA ALA A 478 15.85 11.38 14.56
C ALA A 478 14.79 11.54 13.47
N LEU A 479 13.87 10.59 13.34
CA LEU A 479 12.74 10.68 12.43
C LEU A 479 11.74 11.77 12.84
N LEU A 480 11.54 11.98 14.13
CA LEU A 480 10.69 13.05 14.66
C LEU A 480 11.32 14.44 14.47
N ALA A 481 12.64 14.55 14.54
CA ALA A 481 13.37 15.81 14.35
C ALA A 481 13.35 16.32 12.90
N ILE A 482 12.79 15.55 11.96
CA ILE A 482 12.67 15.95 10.55
C ILE A 482 11.67 17.11 10.44
N PRO A 483 12.06 18.27 9.87
CA PRO A 483 11.14 19.40 9.67
C PRO A 483 9.91 19.04 8.86
N SER A 484 8.74 19.60 9.23
CA SER A 484 7.45 19.33 8.55
C SER A 484 7.48 19.51 7.03
N PRO A 485 8.17 20.51 6.42
CA PRO A 485 8.23 20.64 4.97
C PRO A 485 8.86 19.44 4.26
N LEU A 486 9.85 18.79 4.87
CA LEU A 486 10.48 17.59 4.30
C LEU A 486 9.52 16.40 4.36
N ILE A 487 8.80 16.24 5.49
CA ILE A 487 7.76 15.22 5.66
C ILE A 487 6.65 15.46 4.62
N GLY A 488 6.27 16.72 4.40
CA GLY A 488 5.28 17.11 3.39
C GLY A 488 5.69 16.71 1.98
N GLY A 489 6.92 17.05 1.54
CA GLY A 489 7.43 16.67 0.23
C GLY A 489 7.49 15.16 0.00
N MET A 490 7.86 14.40 1.04
CA MET A 490 7.82 12.94 1.05
C MET A 490 6.38 12.40 0.97
N SER A 491 5.50 12.92 1.82
CA SER A 491 4.12 12.44 1.96
C SER A 491 3.31 12.66 0.69
N VAL A 492 3.47 13.80 0.02
CA VAL A 492 2.81 14.09 -1.27
C VAL A 492 3.16 13.02 -2.31
N PHE A 493 4.44 12.62 -2.41
CA PHE A 493 4.84 11.56 -3.33
C PHE A 493 4.23 10.20 -2.95
N LEU A 494 4.23 9.85 -1.66
CA LEU A 494 3.66 8.58 -1.17
C LEU A 494 2.13 8.53 -1.40
N PHE A 495 1.41 9.60 -1.08
CA PHE A 495 -0.05 9.65 -1.24
C PHE A 495 -0.47 9.65 -2.72
N ALA A 496 0.29 10.36 -3.58
CA ALA A 496 0.11 10.27 -5.03
C ALA A 496 0.35 8.85 -5.56
N SER A 497 1.29 8.10 -4.97
CA SER A 497 1.53 6.69 -5.33
C SER A 497 0.35 5.80 -4.93
N VAL A 498 -0.31 6.05 -3.79
CA VAL A 498 -1.55 5.35 -3.38
C VAL A 498 -2.67 5.65 -4.37
N ALA A 499 -2.89 6.94 -4.72
CA ALA A 499 -3.89 7.33 -5.72
C ALA A 499 -3.64 6.66 -7.08
N THR A 500 -2.37 6.61 -7.51
CA THR A 500 -1.96 5.95 -8.76
C THR A 500 -2.22 4.44 -8.72
N SER A 501 -2.09 3.79 -7.57
CA SER A 501 -2.46 2.38 -7.39
C SER A 501 -3.96 2.17 -7.62
N GLY A 502 -4.81 3.08 -7.13
CA GLY A 502 -6.24 3.10 -7.43
C GLY A 502 -6.51 3.21 -8.94
N ILE A 503 -5.85 4.14 -9.63
CA ILE A 503 -5.94 4.30 -11.10
C ILE A 503 -5.52 3.01 -11.82
N ARG A 504 -4.44 2.39 -11.39
CA ARG A 504 -3.96 1.13 -11.96
C ARG A 504 -5.00 0.02 -11.84
N ILE A 505 -5.68 -0.11 -10.68
CA ILE A 505 -6.75 -1.09 -10.50
C ILE A 505 -7.91 -0.80 -11.45
N LEU A 506 -8.30 0.48 -11.59
CA LEU A 506 -9.35 0.89 -12.52
C LEU A 506 -8.98 0.64 -13.99
N SER A 507 -7.70 0.70 -14.37
CA SER A 507 -7.24 0.43 -15.73
C SER A 507 -7.38 -1.03 -16.17
N TYR A 508 -7.55 -1.97 -15.23
CA TYR A 508 -7.86 -3.37 -15.53
C TYR A 508 -9.33 -3.64 -15.80
N LEU A 509 -10.20 -2.61 -15.76
CA LEU A 509 -11.61 -2.72 -16.09
C LEU A 509 -11.82 -2.54 -17.59
N GLU A 510 -12.66 -3.38 -18.18
CA GLU A 510 -13.24 -3.12 -19.50
C GLU A 510 -14.37 -2.08 -19.30
N TRP A 511 -14.11 -0.82 -19.62
CA TRP A 511 -14.95 0.32 -19.29
C TRP A 511 -16.32 0.26 -20.01
N THR A 512 -17.35 -0.18 -19.29
CA THR A 512 -18.74 -0.14 -19.75
C THR A 512 -19.38 1.21 -19.42
N ARG A 513 -20.56 1.49 -20.00
CA ARG A 513 -21.37 2.67 -19.62
C ARG A 513 -21.73 2.64 -18.14
N ARG A 514 -22.06 1.45 -17.63
CA ARG A 514 -22.34 1.18 -16.21
C ARG A 514 -21.17 1.60 -15.32
N ASP A 515 -19.95 1.17 -15.65
CA ASP A 515 -18.76 1.47 -14.85
C ASP A 515 -18.45 2.96 -14.83
N ARG A 516 -18.63 3.65 -15.96
CA ARG A 516 -18.50 5.12 -16.03
C ARG A 516 -19.47 5.84 -15.10
N VAL A 517 -20.72 5.39 -15.00
CA VAL A 517 -21.71 5.99 -14.09
C VAL A 517 -21.32 5.76 -12.63
N ILE A 518 -20.89 4.55 -12.26
CA ILE A 518 -20.45 4.23 -10.90
C ILE A 518 -19.26 5.11 -10.51
N ILE A 519 -18.23 5.17 -11.37
CA ILE A 519 -17.01 5.95 -11.11
C ILE A 519 -17.35 7.44 -11.00
N ALA A 520 -18.10 7.99 -11.97
CA ALA A 520 -18.43 9.41 -11.99
C ALA A 520 -19.24 9.84 -10.76
N ALA A 521 -20.28 9.10 -10.39
CA ALA A 521 -21.09 9.42 -9.23
C ALA A 521 -20.30 9.32 -7.92
N SER A 522 -19.52 8.25 -7.75
CA SER A 522 -18.71 8.02 -6.54
C SER A 522 -17.63 9.06 -6.38
N LEU A 523 -16.89 9.40 -7.45
CA LEU A 523 -15.84 10.43 -7.42
C LEU A 523 -16.44 11.83 -7.22
N ALA A 524 -17.59 12.15 -7.81
CA ALA A 524 -18.22 13.46 -7.66
C ALA A 524 -18.49 13.77 -6.17
N ILE A 525 -19.08 12.82 -5.44
CA ILE A 525 -19.34 12.99 -4.01
C ILE A 525 -18.03 13.00 -3.21
N ALA A 526 -17.15 12.05 -3.48
CA ALA A 526 -15.93 11.88 -2.70
C ALA A 526 -14.97 13.07 -2.81
N LEU A 527 -14.72 13.54 -4.03
CA LEU A 527 -13.87 14.73 -4.28
C LEU A 527 -14.58 16.00 -3.83
N GLY A 528 -15.90 16.07 -3.97
CA GLY A 528 -16.70 17.16 -3.42
C GLY A 528 -16.52 17.30 -1.91
N VAL A 529 -16.60 16.21 -1.17
CA VAL A 529 -16.32 16.18 0.29
C VAL A 529 -14.86 16.57 0.59
N ALA A 530 -13.89 16.12 -0.19
CA ALA A 530 -12.49 16.49 0.01
C ALA A 530 -12.24 18.00 -0.19
N VAL A 531 -12.97 18.64 -1.10
CA VAL A 531 -12.85 20.08 -1.37
C VAL A 531 -13.66 20.92 -0.38
N VAL A 532 -14.82 20.43 0.06
CA VAL A 532 -15.72 21.11 1.00
C VAL A 532 -16.03 20.17 2.18
N PRO A 533 -15.10 20.02 3.15
CA PRO A 533 -15.25 19.03 4.23
C PRO A 533 -16.46 19.28 5.12
N ASP A 534 -16.84 20.54 5.30
CA ASP A 534 -17.93 20.96 6.19
C ASP A 534 -19.33 20.97 5.55
N TRP A 535 -19.46 20.45 4.30
CA TRP A 535 -20.73 20.49 3.53
C TRP A 535 -21.92 19.87 4.26
N PHE A 536 -21.69 18.94 5.17
CA PHE A 536 -22.73 18.21 5.91
C PHE A 536 -22.88 18.67 7.37
N THR A 537 -22.00 19.56 7.86
CA THR A 537 -21.91 19.93 9.29
C THR A 537 -23.20 20.48 9.86
N TYR A 538 -23.96 21.24 9.07
CA TYR A 538 -25.21 21.88 9.52
C TYR A 538 -26.49 21.09 9.16
N VAL A 539 -26.36 19.91 8.55
CA VAL A 539 -27.52 19.09 8.17
C VAL A 539 -28.13 18.40 9.38
N MET A 540 -27.31 18.01 10.35
CA MET A 540 -27.75 17.34 11.56
C MET A 540 -27.89 18.37 12.70
N PRO A 541 -29.07 18.43 13.37
CA PRO A 541 -29.27 19.31 14.52
C PRO A 541 -28.50 18.79 15.74
N THR A 542 -28.10 19.71 16.61
CA THR A 542 -27.58 19.35 17.94
C THR A 542 -28.74 18.96 18.85
N VAL A 543 -28.61 17.83 19.56
CA VAL A 543 -29.63 17.30 20.46
C VAL A 543 -29.05 17.00 21.84
N GLU A 544 -29.85 17.18 22.89
CA GLU A 544 -29.43 16.94 24.28
C GLU A 544 -29.24 15.43 24.60
N ASN A 545 -29.92 14.55 23.84
CA ASN A 545 -29.80 13.11 24.04
C ASN A 545 -28.45 12.61 23.52
N THR A 546 -27.56 12.22 24.43
CA THR A 546 -26.17 11.78 24.15
C THR A 546 -26.13 10.61 23.16
N ALA A 547 -27.07 9.65 23.22
CA ALA A 547 -27.08 8.51 22.30
C ALA A 547 -27.48 8.93 20.87
N LEU A 548 -28.48 9.82 20.76
CA LEU A 548 -28.92 10.36 19.46
C LEU A 548 -27.86 11.30 18.87
N GLN A 549 -27.22 12.13 19.70
CA GLN A 549 -26.11 12.97 19.27
C GLN A 549 -24.96 12.11 18.73
N GLY A 550 -24.57 11.04 19.45
CA GLY A 550 -23.54 10.10 18.98
C GLY A 550 -23.89 9.43 17.64
N PHE A 551 -25.17 9.15 17.38
CA PHE A 551 -25.61 8.64 16.09
C PHE A 551 -25.51 9.70 14.98
N TYR A 552 -25.87 10.96 15.25
CA TYR A 552 -25.73 12.07 14.31
C TYR A 552 -24.26 12.37 14.02
N ASP A 553 -23.39 12.30 15.03
CA ASP A 553 -21.93 12.46 14.88
C ASP A 553 -21.33 11.34 14.00
N ALA A 554 -21.83 10.09 14.14
CA ALA A 554 -21.43 8.99 13.28
C ALA A 554 -21.82 9.23 11.80
N ILE A 555 -23.06 9.69 11.54
CA ILE A 555 -23.51 10.04 10.19
C ILE A 555 -22.67 11.21 9.64
N SER A 556 -22.46 12.25 10.42
CA SER A 556 -21.66 13.41 10.02
C SER A 556 -20.22 13.01 9.69
N THR A 557 -19.62 12.10 10.48
CA THR A 557 -18.28 11.56 10.21
C THR A 557 -18.23 10.77 8.89
N VAL A 558 -19.23 9.91 8.64
CA VAL A 558 -19.34 9.17 7.38
C VAL A 558 -19.47 10.12 6.19
N CYS A 559 -20.41 11.09 6.28
CA CYS A 559 -20.66 12.05 5.21
C CYS A 559 -19.51 13.06 5.02
N GLY A 560 -18.75 13.36 6.06
CA GLY A 560 -17.55 14.20 6.02
C GLY A 560 -16.28 13.47 5.55
N THR A 561 -16.35 12.15 5.32
CA THR A 561 -15.19 11.35 4.92
C THR A 561 -15.34 10.86 3.48
N GLY A 562 -14.62 11.49 2.56
CA GLY A 562 -14.81 11.29 1.12
C GLY A 562 -14.65 9.84 0.65
N TYR A 563 -13.64 9.10 1.13
CA TYR A 563 -13.41 7.72 0.69
C TYR A 563 -14.50 6.75 1.21
N ILE A 564 -15.07 7.00 2.38
CA ILE A 564 -16.20 6.22 2.92
C ILE A 564 -17.42 6.42 2.04
N MET A 565 -17.73 7.69 1.71
CA MET A 565 -18.84 8.03 0.81
C MET A 565 -18.66 7.42 -0.57
N ALA A 566 -17.42 7.45 -1.11
CA ALA A 566 -17.08 6.77 -2.36
C ALA A 566 -17.32 5.27 -2.28
N GLY A 567 -16.88 4.64 -1.21
CA GLY A 567 -17.04 3.20 -0.96
C GLY A 567 -18.52 2.80 -0.90
N ILE A 568 -19.30 3.48 -0.06
CA ILE A 568 -20.74 3.21 0.08
C ILE A 568 -21.45 3.35 -1.27
N LEU A 569 -21.25 4.49 -1.92
CA LEU A 569 -21.97 4.79 -3.17
C LEU A 569 -21.56 3.84 -4.30
N SER A 570 -20.27 3.53 -4.43
CA SER A 570 -19.80 2.59 -5.44
C SER A 570 -20.31 1.17 -5.21
N ILE A 571 -20.37 0.70 -3.95
CA ILE A 571 -20.96 -0.62 -3.61
C ILE A 571 -22.46 -0.63 -3.94
N VAL A 572 -23.20 0.38 -3.50
CA VAL A 572 -24.65 0.46 -3.73
C VAL A 572 -24.96 0.50 -5.22
N LEU A 573 -24.29 1.36 -5.98
CA LEU A 573 -24.49 1.45 -7.42
C LEU A 573 -24.06 0.16 -8.13
N ASN A 574 -22.97 -0.48 -7.70
CA ASN A 574 -22.55 -1.75 -8.27
C ASN A 574 -23.56 -2.89 -8.03
N LEU A 575 -24.30 -2.86 -6.93
CA LEU A 575 -25.33 -3.86 -6.63
C LEU A 575 -26.67 -3.58 -7.36
N ILE A 576 -27.01 -2.31 -7.56
CA ILE A 576 -28.31 -1.89 -8.13
C ILE A 576 -28.26 -1.87 -9.65
N LEU A 577 -27.17 -1.38 -10.25
CA LEU A 577 -27.10 -1.24 -11.70
C LEU A 577 -26.96 -2.61 -12.37
N PRO A 578 -27.79 -2.91 -13.39
CA PRO A 578 -27.72 -4.16 -14.12
C PRO A 578 -26.36 -4.33 -14.82
N TYR A 579 -25.89 -5.55 -14.92
CA TYR A 579 -24.69 -5.88 -15.70
C TYR A 579 -25.01 -5.67 -17.19
N GLU A 580 -24.20 -4.85 -17.86
CA GLU A 580 -24.24 -4.74 -19.31
C GLU A 580 -23.50 -5.95 -19.90
N ALA A 581 -24.10 -6.57 -20.93
CA ALA A 581 -23.42 -7.58 -21.71
C ALA A 581 -22.18 -6.94 -22.35
N LYS A 582 -21.05 -7.68 -22.37
CA LYS A 582 -19.85 -7.21 -23.05
C LYS A 582 -20.20 -6.88 -24.48
N PRO A 583 -19.81 -5.71 -25.02
CA PRO A 583 -19.93 -5.49 -26.45
C PRO A 583 -19.08 -6.58 -27.14
N ASP A 584 -19.73 -7.40 -27.96
CA ASP A 584 -19.01 -8.30 -28.85
C ASP A 584 -18.07 -7.45 -29.71
N HIS A 585 -16.78 -7.78 -29.71
CA HIS A 585 -15.76 -7.09 -30.51
C HIS A 585 -16.02 -7.14 -32.05
N GLN A 586 -17.21 -7.58 -32.47
CA GLN A 586 -17.64 -7.59 -33.88
C GLN A 586 -18.12 -6.22 -34.40
N ASP A 587 -18.40 -5.22 -33.52
CA ASP A 587 -18.87 -3.91 -33.96
C ASP A 587 -17.78 -2.86 -34.21
N ASP A 588 -16.51 -3.16 -33.94
CA ASP A 588 -15.38 -2.27 -34.30
C ASP A 588 -15.09 -2.19 -35.82
N ALA A 589 -15.82 -2.97 -36.62
CA ALA A 589 -15.74 -2.90 -38.09
C ALA A 589 -16.51 -1.74 -38.73
N ALA A 590 -17.31 -0.99 -37.93
CA ALA A 590 -18.16 0.10 -38.42
C ALA A 590 -17.69 1.53 -38.07
N ALA A 591 -16.47 1.71 -37.52
CA ALA A 591 -15.90 3.05 -37.37
C ALA A 591 -15.39 3.55 -38.73
N PRO A 592 -15.75 4.78 -39.17
CA PRO A 592 -15.26 5.28 -40.45
C PRO A 592 -13.74 5.39 -40.41
N GLN A 593 -13.09 4.67 -41.34
CA GLN A 593 -11.64 4.71 -41.52
C GLN A 593 -11.22 6.12 -41.98
N LEU A 594 -10.73 6.93 -41.07
CA LEU A 594 -9.94 8.11 -41.41
C LEU A 594 -8.51 7.67 -41.69
N GLY A 595 -8.18 7.59 -43.00
CA GLY A 595 -6.83 7.68 -43.55
C GLY A 595 -5.83 6.59 -43.20
N GLY A 596 -5.68 5.65 -44.11
CA GLY A 596 -4.60 4.74 -44.42
C GLY A 596 -3.28 4.81 -43.63
N ALA A 597 -3.14 3.94 -42.63
CA ALA A 597 -1.85 3.40 -42.25
C ALA A 597 -2.09 1.93 -41.84
N GLY A 598 -1.50 1.01 -42.59
CA GLY A 598 -1.60 -0.41 -42.31
C GLY A 598 -1.16 -0.74 -40.88
N ARG A 599 -1.96 -1.55 -40.18
CA ARG A 599 -1.57 -2.04 -38.85
C ARG A 599 -0.54 -3.15 -39.02
N VAL A 600 0.62 -2.94 -38.45
CA VAL A 600 1.68 -3.94 -38.34
C VAL A 600 1.42 -4.74 -37.04
N TYR A 601 1.07 -6.00 -37.15
CA TYR A 601 1.04 -6.92 -36.01
C TYR A 601 2.40 -7.62 -35.92
N ARG A 602 2.99 -7.58 -34.75
CA ARG A 602 4.19 -8.34 -34.44
C ARG A 602 3.75 -9.59 -33.69
N ASP A 603 3.95 -10.74 -34.32
CA ASP A 603 3.79 -12.02 -33.65
C ASP A 603 5.05 -12.28 -32.83
N GLU A 604 4.94 -12.17 -31.51
CA GLU A 604 6.09 -12.30 -30.59
C GLU A 604 6.60 -13.74 -30.48
N GLU A 605 5.81 -14.75 -30.89
CA GLU A 605 6.23 -16.15 -30.83
C GLU A 605 6.99 -16.62 -32.10
N ALA A 606 6.78 -15.98 -33.24
CA ALA A 606 7.38 -16.40 -34.48
C ALA A 606 8.50 -15.49 -35.02
N GLY A 607 8.71 -14.33 -34.44
CA GLY A 607 9.74 -13.37 -34.88
C GLY A 607 9.54 -12.79 -36.29
N GLN A 608 8.36 -12.99 -36.89
CA GLN A 608 8.04 -12.53 -38.25
C GLN A 608 7.04 -11.35 -38.20
N VAL A 609 7.32 -10.36 -39.03
CA VAL A 609 6.43 -9.23 -39.29
C VAL A 609 5.49 -9.60 -40.42
N ILE A 610 4.18 -9.74 -40.12
CA ILE A 610 3.15 -9.95 -41.12
C ILE A 610 2.51 -8.62 -41.46
N GLU A 611 2.76 -8.13 -42.67
CA GLU A 611 2.10 -6.95 -43.21
C GLU A 611 0.81 -7.42 -43.91
N VAL A 612 -0.35 -7.19 -43.28
CA VAL A 612 -1.63 -7.47 -43.93
C VAL A 612 -2.03 -6.24 -44.73
N ARG A 613 -1.86 -6.30 -46.07
CA ARG A 613 -2.46 -5.38 -47.01
C ARG A 613 -3.89 -5.82 -47.30
N ASN A 614 -4.87 -4.94 -47.04
CA ASN A 614 -6.21 -5.08 -47.59
C ASN A 614 -6.21 -4.72 -49.06
#